data_cc2b728aeda87de61b582ae878060b16
#
_entry.id   cc2b728aeda87de61b582ae878060b16
#
_cell.length_a   1.000
_cell.length_b   1.000
_cell.length_c   1.000
_cell.angle_alpha   90.00
_cell.angle_beta   90.00
_cell.angle_gamma   90.00
#
_symmetry.space_group_name_H-M   'P 1'
#
loop_
_entity.id
_entity.type
_entity.pdbx_description
1 polymer ?
#
loop_
_entity_poly.entity_id
_entity_poly.type
_entity_poly.pdbx_seq_one_letter_code
_entity_poly.pdbx_strand_id
1 'polypeptide(L)'
;TVNKLLSLAAGETLPEHVCCKMLSGVGLCAKEYLNREIDGTLSGGEMKRLEIATVLAKSHKLCIFDEPEAGIDLWSFARLTETFQQIHASGDTTMIIISHQERIIRLADEIIVIAGGRISAQGTQEEILPLLQGEVQNCACIQRQGGNGQC
;
A
#
# COMPACT_ATOMS: atom_id res chain seq x y z
N THR A 1 9.62 21.70 5.12
CA THR A 1 8.69 21.01 6.01
C THR A 1 7.72 20.12 5.23
N VAL A 2 7.10 19.17 5.91
CA VAL A 2 6.10 18.24 5.32
C VAL A 2 4.91 19.00 4.72
N ASN A 3 4.40 20.01 5.40
CA ASN A 3 3.30 20.85 4.86
C ASN A 3 3.67 21.47 3.50
N LYS A 4 4.88 22.01 3.39
CA LYS A 4 5.38 22.58 2.13
C LYS A 4 5.51 21.54 1.03
N LEU A 5 5.96 20.31 1.37
CA LEU A 5 6.06 19.19 0.43
C LEU A 5 4.68 18.82 -0.12
N LEU A 6 3.68 18.64 0.74
CA LEU A 6 2.30 18.29 0.31
C LEU A 6 1.70 19.38 -0.57
N SER A 7 1.89 20.65 -0.21
CA SER A 7 1.42 21.79 -1.04
C SER A 7 2.11 21.84 -2.41
N LEU A 8 3.43 21.56 -2.48
CA LEU A 8 4.14 21.47 -3.75
C LEU A 8 3.63 20.30 -4.60
N ALA A 9 3.39 19.14 -4.00
CA ALA A 9 2.85 17.97 -4.68
C ALA A 9 1.44 18.23 -5.23
N ALA A 10 0.59 18.92 -4.48
CA ALA A 10 -0.74 19.32 -4.91
C ALA A 10 -0.72 20.39 -6.05
N GLY A 11 0.37 21.16 -6.15
CA GLY A 11 0.48 22.30 -7.09
C GLY A 11 -0.20 23.58 -6.59
N GLU A 12 -0.65 23.60 -5.32
CA GLU A 12 -1.31 24.74 -4.67
C GLU A 12 -1.03 24.74 -3.17
N THR A 13 -1.25 25.88 -2.51
CA THR A 13 -1.14 25.95 -1.05
C THR A 13 -2.31 25.25 -0.40
N LEU A 14 -2.04 24.15 0.28
CA LEU A 14 -3.08 23.37 0.97
C LEU A 14 -3.38 23.96 2.36
N PRO A 15 -4.66 24.03 2.75
CA PRO A 15 -5.05 24.34 4.11
C PRO A 15 -4.51 23.27 5.09
N GLU A 16 -4.18 23.68 6.31
CA GLU A 16 -3.61 22.81 7.33
C GLU A 16 -4.47 21.57 7.61
N HIS A 17 -5.79 21.72 7.70
CA HIS A 17 -6.70 20.60 7.95
C HIS A 17 -6.69 19.55 6.83
N VAL A 18 -6.42 19.97 5.56
CA VAL A 18 -6.27 19.05 4.42
C VAL A 18 -4.97 18.25 4.55
N CYS A 19 -3.86 18.93 4.86
CA CYS A 19 -2.59 18.27 5.12
C CYS A 19 -2.70 17.28 6.31
N CYS A 20 -3.40 17.67 7.37
CA CYS A 20 -3.66 16.80 8.52
C CYS A 20 -4.43 15.53 8.13
N LYS A 21 -5.46 15.68 7.29
CA LYS A 21 -6.24 14.53 6.78
C LYS A 21 -5.37 13.60 5.95
N MET A 22 -4.53 14.13 5.06
CA MET A 22 -3.61 13.35 4.23
C MET A 22 -2.62 12.56 5.08
N LEU A 23 -1.96 13.20 6.05
CA LEU A 23 -1.01 12.54 6.95
C LEU A 23 -1.69 11.45 7.77
N SER A 24 -2.87 11.73 8.32
CA SER A 24 -3.65 10.72 9.07
C SER A 24 -4.05 9.52 8.19
N GLY A 25 -4.36 9.76 6.91
CA GLY A 25 -4.70 8.72 5.94
C GLY A 25 -3.56 7.73 5.68
N VAL A 26 -2.32 8.17 5.81
CA VAL A 26 -1.14 7.29 5.69
C VAL A 26 -0.56 6.87 7.05
N GLY A 27 -1.30 7.10 8.15
CA GLY A 27 -0.89 6.69 9.48
C GLY A 27 0.19 7.55 10.12
N LEU A 28 0.35 8.81 9.69
CA LEU A 28 1.25 9.79 10.31
C LEU A 28 0.48 10.76 11.21
N CYS A 29 1.00 11.01 12.42
CA CYS A 29 0.40 11.98 13.34
C CYS A 29 0.63 13.41 12.83
N ALA A 30 -0.45 14.09 12.42
CA ALA A 30 -0.34 15.44 11.88
C ALA A 30 0.33 16.42 12.84
N LYS A 31 0.08 16.34 14.15
CA LYS A 31 0.70 17.20 15.17
C LYS A 31 2.22 17.10 15.20
N GLU A 32 2.76 15.92 14.91
CA GLU A 32 4.19 15.66 14.95
C GLU A 32 4.87 15.95 13.62
N TYR A 33 4.18 15.65 12.50
CA TYR A 33 4.80 15.65 11.18
C TYR A 33 4.57 16.90 10.36
N LEU A 34 3.45 17.62 10.54
CA LEU A 34 3.05 18.72 9.66
C LEU A 34 4.16 19.77 9.45
N ASN A 35 4.79 20.19 10.57
CA ASN A 35 5.85 21.20 10.57
C ASN A 35 7.26 20.60 10.64
N ARG A 36 7.39 19.27 10.64
CA ARG A 36 8.67 18.58 10.70
C ARG A 36 9.46 18.79 9.40
N GLU A 37 10.76 19.02 9.53
CA GLU A 37 11.67 19.04 8.39
C GLU A 37 11.81 17.63 7.81
N ILE A 38 12.00 17.58 6.49
CA ILE A 38 12.26 16.34 5.77
C ILE A 38 13.76 16.19 5.67
N ASP A 39 14.31 15.46 6.60
CA ASP A 39 15.75 15.24 6.75
C ASP A 39 16.04 13.75 7.02
N GLY A 40 17.31 13.44 7.26
CA GLY A 40 17.77 12.07 7.54
C GLY A 40 17.29 11.48 8.87
N THR A 41 16.49 12.21 9.67
CA THR A 41 15.92 11.70 10.94
C THR A 41 14.62 10.92 10.74
N LEU A 42 14.00 10.99 9.55
CA LEU A 42 12.83 10.20 9.21
C LEU A 42 13.24 8.73 8.95
N SER A 43 12.51 7.81 9.54
CA SER A 43 12.66 6.38 9.23
C SER A 43 12.22 6.07 7.80
N GLY A 44 12.68 4.94 7.25
CA GLY A 44 12.27 4.52 5.91
C GLY A 44 10.76 4.36 5.76
N GLY A 45 10.08 3.82 6.79
CA GLY A 45 8.62 3.70 6.78
C GLY A 45 7.89 5.03 6.86
N GLU A 46 8.41 6.02 7.58
CA GLU A 46 7.87 7.39 7.62
C GLU A 46 8.04 8.07 6.26
N MET A 47 9.21 7.94 5.65
CA MET A 47 9.49 8.50 4.32
C MET A 47 8.57 7.88 3.27
N LYS A 48 8.41 6.55 3.26
CA LYS A 48 7.50 5.85 2.34
C LYS A 48 6.07 6.34 2.46
N ARG A 49 5.57 6.53 3.69
CA ARG A 49 4.23 7.07 3.94
C ARG A 49 4.07 8.51 3.46
N LEU A 50 5.11 9.34 3.62
CA LEU A 50 5.11 10.70 3.07
C LEU A 50 5.11 10.69 1.54
N GLU A 51 5.86 9.80 0.89
CA GLU A 51 5.83 9.62 -0.57
C GLU A 51 4.41 9.28 -1.04
N ILE A 52 3.75 8.31 -0.39
CA ILE A 52 2.36 7.96 -0.71
C ILE A 52 1.43 9.18 -0.52
N ALA A 53 1.57 9.92 0.59
CA ALA A 53 0.78 11.12 0.84
C ALA A 53 0.98 12.17 -0.27
N THR A 54 2.19 12.34 -0.81
CA THR A 54 2.44 13.28 -1.94
C THR A 54 1.77 12.84 -3.24
N VAL A 55 1.74 11.54 -3.53
CA VAL A 55 1.00 11.00 -4.68
C VAL A 55 -0.49 11.28 -4.53
N LEU A 56 -1.02 11.10 -3.32
CA LEU A 56 -2.45 11.31 -3.02
C LEU A 56 -2.84 12.79 -2.85
N ALA A 57 -1.87 13.71 -2.79
CA ALA A 57 -2.12 15.15 -2.67
C ALA A 57 -2.76 15.77 -3.92
N LYS A 58 -2.68 15.09 -5.05
CA LYS A 58 -3.25 15.51 -6.32
C LYS A 58 -4.13 14.42 -6.91
N SER A 59 -5.19 14.81 -7.61
CA SER A 59 -6.01 13.87 -8.36
C SER A 59 -5.25 13.31 -9.55
N HIS A 60 -5.25 11.99 -9.68
CA HIS A 60 -4.64 11.25 -10.79
C HIS A 60 -5.69 10.33 -11.42
N LYS A 61 -5.61 10.14 -12.73
CA LYS A 61 -6.41 9.11 -13.41
C LYS A 61 -5.86 7.70 -13.20
N LEU A 62 -4.54 7.60 -13.02
CA LEU A 62 -3.84 6.35 -12.77
C LEU A 62 -2.77 6.58 -11.71
N CYS A 63 -2.76 5.73 -10.68
CA CYS A 63 -1.70 5.63 -9.68
C CYS A 63 -1.09 4.24 -9.70
N ILE A 64 0.22 4.14 -9.57
CA ILE A 64 0.94 2.87 -9.45
C ILE A 64 1.69 2.88 -8.13
N PHE A 65 1.46 1.87 -7.31
CA PHE A 65 2.14 1.67 -6.03
C PHE A 65 2.89 0.34 -6.04
N ASP A 66 4.18 0.40 -5.75
CA ASP A 66 5.04 -0.78 -5.67
C ASP A 66 5.39 -1.07 -4.20
N GLU A 67 4.86 -2.19 -3.69
CA GLU A 67 4.96 -2.62 -2.29
C GLU A 67 4.74 -1.46 -1.29
N PRO A 68 3.57 -0.79 -1.33
CA PRO A 68 3.33 0.39 -0.50
C PRO A 68 3.38 0.08 1.00
N GLU A 69 3.23 -1.17 1.38
CA GLU A 69 3.29 -1.68 2.74
C GLU A 69 4.71 -1.93 3.26
N ALA A 70 5.73 -1.94 2.41
CA ALA A 70 7.09 -2.29 2.81
C ALA A 70 7.64 -1.33 3.89
N GLY A 71 8.06 -1.90 5.02
CA GLY A 71 8.60 -1.14 6.16
C GLY A 71 7.57 -0.33 6.96
N ILE A 72 6.28 -0.56 6.75
CA ILE A 72 5.19 0.09 7.49
C ILE A 72 4.70 -0.82 8.62
N ASP A 73 4.48 -0.23 9.81
CA ASP A 73 3.89 -0.94 10.94
C ASP A 73 2.42 -1.31 10.73
N LEU A 74 1.93 -2.28 11.49
CA LEU A 74 0.57 -2.84 11.34
C LEU A 74 -0.54 -1.78 11.42
N TRP A 75 -0.42 -0.79 12.31
CA TRP A 75 -1.45 0.22 12.52
C TRP A 75 -1.48 1.23 11.37
N SER A 76 -0.31 1.68 10.95
CA SER A 76 -0.16 2.56 9.79
C SER A 76 -0.60 1.86 8.50
N PHE A 77 -0.31 0.57 8.36
CA PHE A 77 -0.78 -0.23 7.23
C PHE A 77 -2.30 -0.35 7.19
N ALA A 78 -2.96 -0.52 8.34
CA ALA A 78 -4.42 -0.53 8.40
C ALA A 78 -5.02 0.81 7.89
N ARG A 79 -4.44 1.94 8.30
CA ARG A 79 -4.85 3.27 7.82
C ARG A 79 -4.64 3.47 6.33
N LEU A 80 -3.50 3.01 5.81
CA LEU A 80 -3.20 3.06 4.38
C LEU A 80 -4.22 2.23 3.58
N THR A 81 -4.57 1.04 4.07
CA THR A 81 -5.56 0.17 3.45
C THR A 81 -6.94 0.85 3.40
N GLU A 82 -7.38 1.48 4.50
CA GLU A 82 -8.62 2.28 4.54
C GLU A 82 -8.59 3.42 3.51
N THR A 83 -7.45 4.08 3.35
CA THR A 83 -7.29 5.17 2.37
C THR A 83 -7.42 4.64 0.94
N PHE A 84 -6.80 3.51 0.61
CA PHE A 84 -6.97 2.88 -0.70
C PHE A 84 -8.42 2.46 -0.97
N GLN A 85 -9.13 1.93 0.03
CA GLN A 85 -10.56 1.63 -0.07
C GLN A 85 -11.39 2.88 -0.39
N GLN A 86 -11.11 4.01 0.26
CA GLN A 86 -11.83 5.25 0.01
C GLN A 86 -11.58 5.80 -1.40
N ILE A 87 -10.34 5.71 -1.91
CA ILE A 87 -10.00 6.13 -3.26
C ILE A 87 -10.68 5.22 -4.29
N HIS A 88 -10.65 3.90 -4.07
CA HIS A 88 -11.34 2.94 -4.91
C HIS A 88 -12.85 3.22 -4.97
N ALA A 89 -13.47 3.45 -3.82
CA ALA A 89 -14.91 3.74 -3.74
C ALA A 89 -15.32 5.06 -4.41
N SER A 90 -14.40 6.03 -4.59
CA SER A 90 -14.70 7.27 -5.33
C SER A 90 -14.84 7.06 -6.83
N GLY A 91 -14.21 6.02 -7.38
CA GLY A 91 -14.25 5.67 -8.80
C GLY A 91 -13.49 6.64 -9.73
N ASP A 92 -12.82 7.65 -9.19
CA ASP A 92 -12.16 8.69 -9.99
C ASP A 92 -10.75 8.32 -10.45
N THR A 93 -10.13 7.32 -9.79
CA THR A 93 -8.73 6.94 -9.97
C THR A 93 -8.59 5.44 -10.19
N THR A 94 -7.94 5.04 -11.27
CA THR A 94 -7.46 3.66 -11.44
C THR A 94 -6.19 3.46 -10.61
N MET A 95 -6.12 2.39 -9.83
CA MET A 95 -4.93 2.05 -9.06
C MET A 95 -4.36 0.72 -9.52
N ILE A 96 -3.05 0.68 -9.73
CA ILE A 96 -2.28 -0.57 -9.88
C ILE A 96 -1.42 -0.69 -8.64
N ILE A 97 -1.61 -1.77 -7.88
CA ILE A 97 -0.84 -2.00 -6.65
C ILE A 97 -0.12 -3.33 -6.79
N ILE A 98 1.21 -3.30 -6.69
CA ILE A 98 2.04 -4.49 -6.61
C ILE A 98 2.20 -4.80 -5.14
N SER A 99 1.70 -5.95 -4.69
CA SER A 99 1.71 -6.33 -3.28
C SER A 99 1.59 -7.85 -3.12
N HIS A 100 2.14 -8.35 -2.03
CA HIS A 100 1.96 -9.73 -1.58
C HIS A 100 1.07 -9.82 -0.32
N GLN A 101 0.52 -8.68 0.13
CA GLN A 101 -0.32 -8.62 1.33
C GLN A 101 -1.78 -8.93 0.99
N GLU A 102 -2.33 -9.97 1.60
CA GLU A 102 -3.70 -10.41 1.35
C GLU A 102 -4.72 -9.28 1.53
N ARG A 103 -4.51 -8.38 2.50
CA ARG A 103 -5.41 -7.23 2.72
C ARG A 103 -5.48 -6.28 1.54
N ILE A 104 -4.36 -6.06 0.84
CA ILE A 104 -4.32 -5.24 -0.38
C ILE A 104 -4.94 -6.02 -1.54
N ILE A 105 -4.58 -7.30 -1.70
CA ILE A 105 -5.09 -8.16 -2.77
C ILE A 105 -6.62 -8.23 -2.72
N ARG A 106 -7.20 -8.26 -1.51
CA ARG A 106 -8.67 -8.25 -1.31
C ARG A 106 -9.36 -6.92 -1.67
N LEU A 107 -8.63 -5.87 -2.03
CA LEU A 107 -9.23 -4.62 -2.52
C LEU A 107 -9.36 -4.58 -4.04
N ALA A 108 -8.68 -5.49 -4.74
CA ALA A 108 -8.60 -5.46 -6.18
C ALA A 108 -9.88 -5.94 -6.85
N ASP A 109 -10.32 -5.26 -7.91
CA ASP A 109 -11.36 -5.74 -8.82
C ASP A 109 -10.82 -6.86 -9.71
N GLU A 110 -9.55 -6.73 -10.10
CA GLU A 110 -8.83 -7.68 -10.96
C GLU A 110 -7.43 -7.93 -10.42
N ILE A 111 -7.01 -9.18 -10.43
CA ILE A 111 -5.69 -9.62 -9.97
C ILE A 111 -4.94 -10.22 -11.15
N ILE A 112 -3.69 -9.79 -11.32
CA ILE A 112 -2.75 -10.34 -12.30
C ILE A 112 -1.61 -11.00 -11.54
N VAL A 113 -1.44 -12.31 -11.73
CA VAL A 113 -0.34 -13.07 -11.13
C VAL A 113 0.81 -13.19 -12.14
N ILE A 114 1.99 -12.73 -11.74
CA ILE A 114 3.20 -12.80 -12.57
C ILE A 114 4.15 -13.84 -11.96
N ALA A 115 4.52 -14.84 -12.75
CA ALA A 115 5.50 -15.85 -12.37
C ALA A 115 6.43 -16.14 -13.54
N GLY A 116 7.73 -16.29 -13.27
CA GLY A 116 8.73 -16.56 -14.31
C GLY A 116 8.77 -15.50 -15.42
N GLY A 117 8.47 -14.24 -15.11
CA GLY A 117 8.44 -13.14 -16.07
C GLY A 117 7.25 -13.16 -17.05
N ARG A 118 6.20 -13.90 -16.73
CA ARG A 118 4.98 -14.03 -17.55
C ARG A 118 3.74 -13.92 -16.68
N ILE A 119 2.61 -13.52 -17.28
CA ILE A 119 1.30 -13.61 -16.64
C ILE A 119 0.96 -15.11 -16.55
N SER A 120 0.84 -15.62 -15.31
CA SER A 120 0.47 -17.00 -15.02
C SER A 120 -1.02 -17.17 -14.79
N ALA A 121 -1.68 -16.15 -14.22
CA ALA A 121 -3.12 -16.10 -14.03
C ALA A 121 -3.61 -14.65 -14.03
N GLN A 122 -4.88 -14.45 -14.40
CA GLN A 122 -5.55 -13.16 -14.38
C GLN A 122 -7.04 -13.40 -14.17
N GLY A 123 -7.67 -12.63 -13.30
CA GLY A 123 -9.09 -12.77 -13.01
C GLY A 123 -9.52 -11.98 -11.79
N THR A 124 -10.76 -12.21 -11.37
CA THR A 124 -11.34 -11.59 -10.18
C THR A 124 -10.71 -12.13 -8.89
N GLN A 125 -10.97 -11.45 -7.80
CA GLN A 125 -10.56 -11.89 -6.46
C GLN A 125 -11.04 -13.32 -6.14
N GLU A 126 -12.30 -13.63 -6.49
CA GLU A 126 -12.92 -14.93 -6.22
C GLU A 126 -12.24 -16.08 -6.99
N GLU A 127 -11.74 -15.80 -8.19
CA GLU A 127 -11.04 -16.77 -9.02
C GLU A 127 -9.59 -16.98 -8.61
N ILE A 128 -8.88 -15.90 -8.25
CA ILE A 128 -7.43 -15.94 -8.05
C ILE A 128 -7.03 -16.27 -6.61
N LEU A 129 -7.75 -15.78 -5.59
CA LEU A 129 -7.36 -16.04 -4.19
C LEU A 129 -7.26 -17.53 -3.83
N PRO A 130 -8.20 -18.41 -4.27
CA PRO A 130 -8.09 -19.83 -4.00
C PRO A 130 -6.84 -20.46 -4.63
N LEU A 131 -6.42 -19.98 -5.81
CA LEU A 131 -5.22 -20.47 -6.48
C LEU A 131 -3.95 -20.12 -5.69
N LEU A 132 -3.85 -18.86 -5.23
CA LEU A 132 -2.72 -18.41 -4.41
C LEU A 132 -2.62 -19.17 -3.08
N GLN A 133 -3.76 -19.45 -2.44
CA GLN A 133 -3.81 -20.22 -1.19
C GLN A 133 -3.47 -21.70 -1.41
N GLY A 134 -3.88 -22.28 -2.54
CA GLY A 134 -3.60 -23.67 -2.90
C GLY A 134 -2.10 -23.93 -3.19
N GLU A 135 -1.41 -22.99 -3.78
CA GLU A 135 0.05 -23.08 -4.00
C GLU A 135 0.85 -23.08 -2.70
N VAL A 136 0.42 -22.33 -1.69
CA VAL A 136 1.04 -22.33 -0.36
C VAL A 136 0.90 -23.70 0.32
N GLN A 137 -0.23 -24.38 0.16
CA GLN A 137 -0.46 -25.71 0.74
C GLN A 137 0.33 -26.82 0.04
N ASN A 138 0.68 -26.66 -1.22
CA ASN A 138 1.46 -27.62 -2.01
C ASN A 138 2.98 -27.46 -1.89
N CYS A 139 3.47 -26.49 -1.11
CA CYS A 139 4.88 -26.35 -0.83
C CYS A 139 5.36 -27.60 -0.03
N ALA A 140 6.24 -28.40 -0.61
CA ALA A 140 6.73 -29.67 -0.08
C ALA A 140 7.35 -29.59 1.35
N CYS A 141 7.69 -28.38 1.80
CA CYS A 141 8.19 -28.12 3.15
C CYS A 141 7.09 -28.17 4.21
N ILE A 142 5.82 -27.93 3.86
CA ILE A 142 4.69 -27.94 4.84
C ILE A 142 4.22 -29.37 5.07
N GLN A 143 4.37 -30.27 4.11
CA GLN A 143 3.96 -31.68 4.23
C GLN A 143 4.86 -32.52 5.17
N ARG A 144 6.04 -31.99 5.59
CA ARG A 144 6.99 -32.72 6.45
C ARG A 144 6.83 -32.52 7.96
N GLN A 145 5.85 -31.73 8.41
CA GLN A 145 5.62 -31.54 9.85
C GLN A 145 4.83 -32.68 10.54
N GLY A 146 4.49 -33.74 9.82
CA GLY A 146 3.82 -34.95 10.38
C GLY A 146 4.70 -36.21 10.46
N GLY A 147 5.98 -36.16 10.16
CA GLY A 147 6.87 -37.33 10.23
C GLY A 147 8.27 -36.93 10.70
N ASN A 148 8.73 -37.59 11.81
CA ASN A 148 10.10 -37.53 12.28
C ASN A 148 11.11 -37.63 11.14
N GLY A 149 11.75 -36.57 10.75
CA GLY A 149 12.79 -36.59 9.74
C GLY A 149 13.74 -35.41 9.90
N GLN A 150 14.93 -35.73 10.36
CA GLN A 150 16.10 -34.86 10.45
C GLN A 150 16.35 -34.14 9.12
N CYS A 151 16.57 -32.82 9.21
CA CYS A 151 17.35 -32.08 8.23
C CYS A 151 18.81 -32.05 8.65
#